data_0b7f42176b84605e775a8bea1275f081
#
_entry.id   0b7f42176b84605e775a8bea1275f081
#
_cell.length_a   1.000
_cell.length_b   1.000
_cell.length_c   1.000
_cell.angle_alpha   90.00
_cell.angle_beta   90.00
_cell.angle_gamma   90.00
#
_symmetry.space_group_name_H-M   'P 1'
#
loop_
_entity.id
_entity.type
_entity.pdbx_description
1 polymer ?
#
loop_
_entity_poly.entity_id
_entity_poly.type
_entity_poly.pdbx_seq_one_letter_code
_entity_poly.pdbx_strand_id
1 'polypeptide(L)'
;MKNNEDVLNIVFKKNDEIEYEVNEEGIVTIKEKQDHKIQRAFRKLKFKIPMYKNVELDKYGSYIFLQVDGQKTVEEIGKNLNLKYGEESHPLYERLLLFLNHIEVNSHYIEKITK
;
A
#
# COMPACT_ATOMS: atom_id res chain seq x y z
N MET A 1 -18.78 -18.25 -7.68
CA MET A 1 -17.38 -18.32 -7.24
C MET A 1 -16.52 -17.41 -8.08
N LYS A 2 -15.77 -16.54 -7.44
CA LYS A 2 -14.89 -15.65 -8.18
C LYS A 2 -13.67 -16.42 -8.63
N ASN A 3 -13.30 -16.25 -9.88
CA ASN A 3 -12.08 -16.83 -10.41
C ASN A 3 -10.94 -15.81 -10.36
N ASN A 4 -9.75 -16.25 -10.75
CA ASN A 4 -8.58 -15.38 -10.70
C ASN A 4 -8.69 -14.19 -11.65
N GLU A 5 -9.47 -14.30 -12.71
CA GLU A 5 -9.65 -13.21 -13.67
C GLU A 5 -10.36 -12.02 -13.04
N ASP A 6 -11.35 -12.29 -12.17
CA ASP A 6 -12.06 -11.21 -11.47
C ASP A 6 -11.12 -10.39 -10.60
N VAL A 7 -10.21 -11.09 -9.90
CA VAL A 7 -9.22 -10.43 -9.04
C VAL A 7 -8.25 -9.59 -9.86
N LEU A 8 -7.83 -10.10 -11.01
CA LEU A 8 -6.90 -9.40 -11.89
C LEU A 8 -7.47 -8.13 -12.50
N ASN A 9 -8.79 -8.01 -12.54
CA ASN A 9 -9.45 -6.83 -13.08
C ASN A 9 -9.75 -5.75 -12.05
N ILE A 10 -9.42 -6.00 -10.79
CA ILE A 10 -9.64 -5.02 -9.73
C ILE A 10 -8.72 -3.82 -9.94
N VAL A 11 -9.27 -2.63 -9.72
CA VAL A 11 -8.51 -1.38 -9.75
C VAL A 11 -8.51 -0.81 -8.35
N PHE A 12 -7.33 -0.44 -7.86
CA PHE A 12 -7.17 0.21 -6.57
C PHE A 12 -6.75 1.65 -6.75
N LYS A 13 -7.06 2.47 -5.77
CA LYS A 13 -6.52 3.82 -5.67
C LYS A 13 -5.92 4.00 -4.28
N LYS A 14 -5.03 4.98 -4.15
CA LYS A 14 -4.50 5.34 -2.85
C LYS A 14 -5.60 6.02 -2.04
N ASN A 15 -5.62 5.76 -0.74
CA ASN A 15 -6.53 6.44 0.16
C ASN A 15 -6.15 7.93 0.15
N ASP A 16 -7.13 8.81 -0.01
CA ASP A 16 -6.89 10.25 -0.11
C ASP A 16 -6.22 10.86 1.13
N GLU A 17 -6.37 10.20 2.27
CA GLU A 17 -5.79 10.67 3.52
C GLU A 17 -4.35 10.22 3.75
N ILE A 18 -3.83 9.37 2.88
CA ILE A 18 -2.48 8.82 3.04
C ILE A 18 -1.43 9.85 2.63
N GLU A 19 -0.47 10.09 3.52
CA GLU A 19 0.69 10.90 3.23
C GLU A 19 1.89 9.97 3.10
N TYR A 20 2.76 10.24 2.14
CA TYR A 20 3.95 9.42 1.92
C TYR A 20 5.06 10.23 1.26
N GLU A 21 6.26 9.72 1.38
CA GLU A 21 7.44 10.29 0.73
C GLU A 21 8.13 9.20 -0.07
N VAL A 22 8.79 9.59 -1.15
CA VAL A 22 9.58 8.68 -1.99
C VAL A 22 11.01 9.21 -2.01
N ASN A 23 11.98 8.36 -1.64
CA ASN A 23 13.38 8.77 -1.65
C ASN A 23 14.00 8.59 -3.05
N GLU A 24 15.29 8.91 -3.16
CA GLU A 24 16.00 8.84 -4.45
C GLU A 24 16.06 7.42 -5.02
N GLU A 25 15.98 6.42 -4.17
CA GLU A 25 16.00 5.01 -4.60
C GLU A 25 14.61 4.49 -4.95
N GLY A 26 13.58 5.31 -4.82
CA GLY A 26 12.21 4.91 -5.10
C GLY A 26 11.53 4.18 -3.95
N ILE A 27 12.10 4.26 -2.76
CA ILE A 27 11.52 3.63 -1.57
C ILE A 27 10.49 4.55 -0.96
N VAL A 28 9.30 4.01 -0.73
CA VAL A 28 8.17 4.75 -0.17
C VAL A 28 8.17 4.62 1.35
N THR A 29 8.03 5.75 2.02
CA THR A 29 7.80 5.80 3.46
C THR A 29 6.41 6.40 3.67
N ILE A 30 5.52 5.62 4.28
CA ILE A 30 4.15 6.06 4.56
C ILE A 30 4.12 6.69 5.95
N LYS A 31 3.48 7.85 6.02
CA LYS A 31 3.32 8.56 7.28
C LYS A 31 1.93 8.28 7.82
N GLU A 32 1.84 7.38 8.80
CA GLU A 32 0.57 7.06 9.44
C GLU A 32 0.28 8.03 10.57
N LYS A 33 -0.92 8.58 10.57
CA LYS A 33 -1.36 9.41 11.69
C LYS A 33 -1.64 8.52 12.89
N GLN A 34 -1.22 8.98 14.06
CA GLN A 34 -1.55 8.29 15.31
C GLN A 34 -3.04 8.47 15.62
N ASP A 35 -3.62 7.46 16.24
CA ASP A 35 -5.01 7.48 16.65
C ASP A 35 -5.27 8.62 17.64
N HIS A 36 -6.33 9.40 17.39
CA HIS A 36 -6.72 10.51 18.27
C HIS A 36 -7.00 10.07 19.70
N LYS A 37 -7.57 8.89 19.89
CA LYS A 37 -7.85 8.37 21.22
C LYS A 37 -6.58 8.12 21.99
N ILE A 38 -5.58 7.55 21.34
CA ILE A 38 -4.28 7.30 21.95
C ILE A 38 -3.61 8.62 22.29
N GLN A 39 -3.65 9.58 21.38
CA GLN A 39 -3.08 10.91 21.62
C GLN A 39 -3.71 11.60 22.81
N ARG A 40 -5.05 11.55 22.93
CA ARG A 40 -5.75 12.15 24.05
C ARG A 40 -5.35 11.52 25.38
N ALA A 41 -5.28 10.20 25.42
CA ALA A 41 -4.91 9.48 26.63
C ALA A 41 -3.51 9.87 27.08
N PHE A 42 -2.57 9.91 26.14
CA PHE A 42 -1.19 10.25 26.47
C PHE A 42 -0.97 11.73 26.78
N ARG A 43 -1.76 12.61 26.18
CA ARG A 43 -1.71 14.03 26.53
C ARG A 43 -2.08 14.26 27.99
N LYS A 44 -3.07 13.52 28.49
CA LYS A 44 -3.46 13.60 29.91
C LYS A 44 -2.32 13.15 30.82
N LEU A 45 -1.48 12.24 30.34
CA LEU A 45 -0.34 11.73 31.09
C LEU A 45 0.94 12.52 30.84
N LYS A 46 0.85 13.60 30.06
CA LYS A 46 1.97 14.49 29.71
C LYS A 46 3.11 13.82 28.94
N PHE A 47 2.83 12.73 28.23
CA PHE A 47 3.81 12.11 27.35
C PHE A 47 3.73 12.74 25.95
N LYS A 48 4.89 12.93 25.33
CA LYS A 48 4.94 13.35 23.94
C LYS A 48 4.84 12.12 23.07
N ILE A 49 3.83 12.10 22.18
CA ILE A 49 3.68 11.05 21.17
C ILE A 49 3.90 11.68 19.82
N PRO A 50 4.71 11.07 18.94
CA PRO A 50 4.83 11.55 17.57
C PRO A 50 3.46 11.58 16.91
N MET A 51 3.17 12.62 16.16
CA MET A 51 1.89 12.71 15.45
C MET A 51 1.80 11.70 14.31
N TYR A 52 2.93 11.22 13.84
CA TYR A 52 3.01 10.28 12.72
C TYR A 52 3.92 9.12 13.06
N LYS A 53 3.54 7.96 12.56
CA LYS A 53 4.39 6.79 12.55
C LYS A 53 4.87 6.58 11.12
N ASN A 54 6.18 6.42 10.93
CA ASN A 54 6.74 6.20 9.60
C ASN A 54 6.83 4.70 9.33
N VAL A 55 6.26 4.27 8.20
CA VAL A 55 6.30 2.88 7.76
C VAL A 55 7.02 2.85 6.41
N GLU A 56 8.21 2.27 6.40
CA GLU A 56 8.99 2.15 5.17
C GLU A 56 8.63 0.86 4.46
N LEU A 57 8.29 0.95 3.18
CA LEU A 57 8.02 -0.22 2.36
C LEU A 57 9.31 -0.70 1.72
N ASP A 58 9.40 -2.00 1.45
CA ASP A 58 10.56 -2.53 0.74
C ASP A 58 10.51 -2.12 -0.75
N LYS A 59 11.51 -2.53 -1.53
CA LYS A 59 11.58 -2.12 -2.93
C LYS A 59 10.37 -2.60 -3.75
N TYR A 60 9.90 -3.82 -3.49
CA TYR A 60 8.75 -4.37 -4.21
C TYR A 60 7.47 -3.68 -3.80
N GLY A 61 7.26 -3.54 -2.50
CA GLY A 61 6.08 -2.86 -1.97
C GLY A 61 6.01 -1.40 -2.41
N SER A 62 7.15 -0.72 -2.43
CA SER A 62 7.23 0.67 -2.90
C SER A 62 6.82 0.77 -4.36
N TYR A 63 7.35 -0.13 -5.21
CA TYR A 63 7.02 -0.13 -6.63
C TYR A 63 5.52 -0.38 -6.83
N ILE A 64 4.97 -1.36 -6.15
CA ILE A 64 3.55 -1.70 -6.25
C ILE A 64 2.68 -0.53 -5.79
N PHE A 65 3.01 0.05 -4.64
CA PHE A 65 2.25 1.18 -4.10
C PHE A 65 2.20 2.36 -5.08
N LEU A 66 3.33 2.65 -5.73
CA LEU A 66 3.40 3.75 -6.69
C LEU A 66 2.63 3.44 -7.99
N GLN A 67 2.41 2.15 -8.30
CA GLN A 67 1.59 1.75 -9.46
C GLN A 67 0.09 1.90 -9.19
N VAL A 68 -0.32 1.94 -7.92
CA VAL A 68 -1.73 2.10 -7.56
C VAL A 68 -2.15 3.54 -7.82
N ASP A 69 -2.86 3.76 -8.91
CA ASP A 69 -3.18 5.11 -9.40
C ASP A 69 -4.65 5.33 -9.74
N GLY A 70 -5.52 4.37 -9.42
CA GLY A 70 -6.94 4.48 -9.73
C GLY A 70 -7.29 4.12 -11.17
N GLN A 71 -6.33 3.66 -11.95
CA GLN A 71 -6.54 3.32 -13.35
C GLN A 71 -6.00 1.94 -13.73
N LYS A 72 -4.85 1.56 -13.21
CA LYS A 72 -4.24 0.27 -13.53
C LYS A 72 -4.94 -0.87 -12.79
N THR A 73 -5.20 -1.95 -13.52
CA THR A 73 -5.72 -3.18 -12.91
C THR A 73 -4.58 -3.92 -12.20
N VAL A 74 -4.96 -4.87 -11.35
CA VAL A 74 -3.98 -5.75 -10.69
C VAL A 74 -3.12 -6.46 -11.74
N GLU A 75 -3.73 -6.92 -12.85
CA GLU A 75 -2.99 -7.56 -13.92
C GLU A 75 -1.90 -6.65 -14.50
N GLU A 76 -2.24 -5.40 -14.76
CA GLU A 76 -1.28 -4.44 -15.31
C GLU A 76 -0.13 -4.16 -14.34
N ILE A 77 -0.45 -4.03 -13.06
CA ILE A 77 0.57 -3.85 -12.03
C ILE A 77 1.50 -5.06 -11.98
N GLY A 78 0.94 -6.26 -12.06
CA GLY A 78 1.72 -7.48 -12.08
C GLY A 78 2.64 -7.57 -13.28
N LYS A 79 2.15 -7.21 -14.46
CA LYS A 79 2.98 -7.18 -15.67
C LYS A 79 4.14 -6.20 -15.53
N ASN A 80 3.87 -5.01 -14.99
CA ASN A 80 4.91 -4.01 -14.78
C ASN A 80 5.96 -4.48 -13.77
N LEU A 81 5.51 -5.13 -12.71
CA LEU A 81 6.39 -5.68 -11.69
C LEU A 81 7.30 -6.75 -12.29
N ASN A 82 6.74 -7.62 -13.12
CA ASN A 82 7.52 -8.66 -13.78
C ASN A 82 8.55 -8.07 -14.75
N LEU A 83 8.18 -7.02 -15.47
CA LEU A 83 9.12 -6.35 -16.37
C LEU A 83 10.29 -5.72 -15.62
N LYS A 84 10.04 -5.21 -14.43
CA LYS A 84 11.08 -4.54 -13.66
C LYS A 84 11.99 -5.52 -12.91
N TYR A 85 11.42 -6.55 -12.29
CA TYR A 85 12.15 -7.44 -11.38
C TYR A 85 12.31 -8.86 -11.89
N GLY A 86 11.53 -9.27 -12.89
CA GLY A 86 11.63 -10.60 -13.46
C GLY A 86 11.37 -11.71 -12.43
N GLU A 87 12.22 -12.71 -12.45
CA GLU A 87 12.07 -13.89 -11.59
C GLU A 87 12.11 -13.57 -10.09
N GLU A 88 12.79 -12.49 -9.71
CA GLU A 88 12.82 -12.06 -8.31
C GLU A 88 11.43 -11.81 -7.74
N SER A 89 10.48 -11.45 -8.59
CA SER A 89 9.12 -11.13 -8.16
C SER A 89 8.22 -12.36 -8.05
N HIS A 90 8.70 -13.54 -8.49
CA HIS A 90 7.89 -14.75 -8.51
C HIS A 90 7.88 -15.48 -7.16
N PRO A 91 6.77 -16.11 -6.79
CA PRO A 91 5.50 -16.22 -7.53
C PRO A 91 4.75 -14.89 -7.55
N LEU A 92 4.63 -14.33 -8.74
CA LEU A 92 4.25 -12.94 -8.96
C LEU A 92 2.89 -12.55 -8.37
N TYR A 93 1.82 -13.20 -8.84
CA TYR A 93 0.48 -12.79 -8.43
C TYR A 93 0.14 -13.18 -7.01
N GLU A 94 0.69 -14.28 -6.50
CA GLU A 94 0.50 -14.65 -5.10
C GLU A 94 1.06 -13.57 -4.17
N ARG A 95 2.28 -13.15 -4.44
CA ARG A 95 2.95 -12.12 -3.63
C ARG A 95 2.27 -10.78 -3.79
N LEU A 96 1.90 -10.43 -5.02
CA LEU A 96 1.21 -9.17 -5.31
C LEU A 96 -0.13 -9.10 -4.60
N LEU A 97 -0.93 -10.15 -4.69
CA LEU A 97 -2.25 -10.17 -4.06
C LEU A 97 -2.17 -10.15 -2.54
N LEU A 98 -1.20 -10.86 -1.97
CA LEU A 98 -0.99 -10.82 -0.52
C LEU A 98 -0.64 -9.41 -0.05
N PHE A 99 0.25 -8.75 -0.77
CA PHE A 99 0.65 -7.39 -0.43
C PHE A 99 -0.51 -6.40 -0.57
N LEU A 100 -1.22 -6.45 -1.69
CA LEU A 100 -2.36 -5.56 -1.94
C LEU A 100 -3.45 -5.78 -0.88
N ASN A 101 -3.74 -7.03 -0.55
CA ASN A 101 -4.73 -7.32 0.49
C ASN A 101 -4.29 -6.76 1.83
N HIS A 102 -3.02 -6.90 2.16
CA HIS A 102 -2.48 -6.39 3.42
C HIS A 102 -2.63 -4.87 3.52
N ILE A 103 -2.23 -4.14 2.47
CA ILE A 103 -2.29 -2.69 2.52
C ILE A 103 -3.71 -2.14 2.34
N GLU A 104 -4.62 -2.94 1.80
CA GLU A 104 -6.04 -2.58 1.74
C GLU A 104 -6.73 -2.82 3.07
N VAL A 105 -6.67 -4.05 3.58
CA VAL A 105 -7.50 -4.49 4.71
C VAL A 105 -6.87 -4.14 6.06
N ASN A 106 -5.58 -4.37 6.22
CA ASN A 106 -4.93 -4.17 7.50
C ASN A 106 -4.45 -2.74 7.72
N SER A 107 -3.94 -2.12 6.68
CA SER A 107 -3.31 -0.80 6.79
C SER A 107 -4.16 0.34 6.25
N HIS A 108 -5.13 0.04 5.40
CA HIS A 108 -6.02 1.03 4.78
C HIS A 108 -5.29 2.09 3.95
N TYR A 109 -4.17 1.70 3.34
CA TYR A 109 -3.41 2.62 2.48
C TYR A 109 -4.04 2.78 1.10
N ILE A 110 -4.76 1.75 0.66
CA ILE A 110 -5.44 1.75 -0.63
C ILE A 110 -6.88 1.27 -0.47
N GLU A 111 -7.69 1.55 -1.48
CA GLU A 111 -9.08 1.09 -1.50
C GLU A 111 -9.46 0.69 -2.90
N LYS A 112 -10.43 -0.23 -3.00
CA LYS A 112 -10.95 -0.66 -4.30
C LYS A 112 -11.85 0.43 -4.88
N ILE A 113 -11.71 0.63 -6.19
CA ILE A 113 -12.66 1.50 -6.89
C ILE A 113 -13.90 0.69 -7.17
N THR A 114 -15.02 1.16 -6.66
CA THR A 114 -16.32 0.52 -6.87
C THR A 114 -16.95 1.09 -8.12
N LYS A 115 -17.34 0.21 -9.02
CA LYS A 115 -18.09 0.63 -10.21
C LYS A 115 -19.57 0.35 -10.02
#